data_ecfe5bf1a61d87cc17372b8ff59de5c0
#
_entry.id   ecfe5bf1a61d87cc17372b8ff59de5c0
#
_cell.length_a   1.000
_cell.length_b   1.000
_cell.length_c   1.000
_cell.angle_alpha   90.00
_cell.angle_beta   90.00
_cell.angle_gamma   90.00
#
_symmetry.space_group_name_H-M   'P 1'
#
loop_
_entity.id
_entity.type
_entity.pdbx_description
1 polymer ?
#
loop_
_entity_poly.entity_id
_entity_poly.type
_entity_poly.pdbx_seq_one_letter_code
_entity_poly.pdbx_strand_id
1 'polypeptide(L)'
;MGDTPEGYEIFQPRGKFQFPVKKADLAVILSHLKVDMTLEAESYTIEAFITMARKHPDLVPVAVEKMRYGFSIDGIICEYAQVWFNGALVESACVESENYAAMKQVIESLGIASMPNTNYIKAAKRVVGME
;
A
#
# COMPACT_ATOMS: atom_id res chain seq x y z
N MET A 1 -4.59 4.02 -9.45
CA MET A 1 -3.93 5.08 -8.67
C MET A 1 -3.64 6.26 -9.57
N GLY A 2 -3.89 7.46 -9.13
CA GLY A 2 -3.66 8.69 -9.91
C GLY A 2 -3.33 9.85 -8.96
N ASP A 3 -2.95 10.96 -9.53
CA ASP A 3 -2.64 12.18 -8.77
C ASP A 3 -3.66 13.27 -9.08
N THR A 4 -3.97 14.09 -8.09
CA THR A 4 -4.76 15.31 -8.29
C THR A 4 -3.84 16.48 -8.65
N PRO A 5 -4.39 17.59 -9.23
CA PRO A 5 -3.60 18.80 -9.46
C PRO A 5 -2.95 19.36 -8.19
N GLU A 6 -3.52 19.09 -7.02
CA GLU A 6 -3.00 19.51 -5.73
C GLU A 6 -1.85 18.62 -5.22
N GLY A 7 -1.50 17.55 -5.94
CA GLY A 7 -0.46 16.62 -5.55
C GLY A 7 -0.92 15.52 -4.58
N TYR A 8 -2.21 15.34 -4.42
CA TYR A 8 -2.77 14.24 -3.62
C TYR A 8 -2.93 12.98 -4.46
N GLU A 9 -2.80 11.83 -3.83
CA GLU A 9 -2.95 10.54 -4.48
C GLU A 9 -4.41 10.06 -4.44
N ILE A 10 -4.87 9.51 -5.56
CA ILE A 10 -6.17 8.86 -5.66
C ILE A 10 -5.97 7.35 -5.64
N PHE A 11 -6.61 6.68 -4.69
CA PHE A 11 -6.57 5.24 -4.56
C PHE A 11 -7.83 4.60 -5.15
N GLN A 12 -7.63 3.69 -6.10
CA GLN A 12 -8.70 2.89 -6.68
C GLN A 12 -8.51 1.44 -6.30
N PRO A 13 -9.40 0.84 -5.52
CA PRO A 13 -9.28 -0.58 -5.18
C PRO A 13 -9.49 -1.44 -6.44
N ARG A 14 -8.60 -2.42 -6.63
CA ARG A 14 -8.69 -3.40 -7.73
C ARG A 14 -9.25 -4.74 -7.27
N GLY A 15 -9.40 -4.91 -5.98
CA GLY A 15 -9.93 -6.11 -5.35
C GLY A 15 -9.24 -6.38 -4.03
N LYS A 16 -9.88 -7.19 -3.20
CA LYS A 16 -9.31 -7.72 -1.97
C LYS A 16 -9.36 -9.24 -2.04
N PHE A 17 -8.26 -9.87 -1.73
CA PHE A 17 -8.11 -11.30 -1.74
C PHE A 17 -7.54 -11.76 -0.42
N GLN A 18 -7.96 -12.93 0.05
CA GLN A 18 -7.48 -13.55 1.27
C GLN A 18 -6.78 -14.87 0.95
N PHE A 19 -5.80 -15.21 1.75
CA PHE A 19 -5.16 -16.52 1.65
C PHE A 19 -5.91 -17.57 2.49
N PRO A 20 -6.00 -18.82 2.01
CA PRO A 20 -5.47 -19.30 0.72
C PRO A 20 -6.22 -18.67 -0.46
N VAL A 21 -5.48 -18.27 -1.48
CA VAL A 21 -6.02 -17.65 -2.68
C VAL A 21 -6.25 -18.69 -3.78
N LYS A 22 -7.40 -18.64 -4.44
CA LYS A 22 -7.72 -19.53 -5.55
C LYS A 22 -6.92 -19.16 -6.81
N LYS A 23 -6.64 -20.14 -7.64
CA LYS A 23 -5.94 -19.95 -8.92
C LYS A 23 -6.53 -18.82 -9.77
N ALA A 24 -7.86 -18.79 -9.91
CA ALA A 24 -8.53 -17.76 -10.69
C ALA A 24 -8.31 -16.35 -10.14
N ASP A 25 -8.37 -16.19 -8.81
CA ASP A 25 -8.16 -14.90 -8.16
C ASP A 25 -6.69 -14.48 -8.24
N LEU A 26 -5.77 -15.42 -8.08
CA LEU A 26 -4.34 -15.14 -8.21
C LEU A 26 -3.99 -14.74 -9.64
N ALA A 27 -4.61 -15.35 -10.65
CA ALA A 27 -4.43 -14.96 -12.06
C ALA A 27 -4.84 -13.50 -12.29
N VAL A 28 -5.92 -13.04 -11.65
CA VAL A 28 -6.36 -11.63 -11.72
C VAL A 28 -5.32 -10.71 -11.07
N ILE A 29 -4.79 -11.08 -9.91
CA ILE A 29 -3.74 -10.31 -9.22
C ILE A 29 -2.51 -10.17 -10.11
N LEU A 30 -2.01 -11.27 -10.66
CA LEU A 30 -0.83 -11.28 -11.54
C LEU A 30 -1.06 -10.46 -12.81
N SER A 31 -2.26 -10.49 -13.36
CA SER A 31 -2.65 -9.66 -14.50
C SER A 31 -2.53 -8.16 -14.17
N HIS A 32 -3.01 -7.73 -13.00
CA HIS A 32 -2.87 -6.34 -12.57
C HIS A 32 -1.41 -5.94 -12.33
N LEU A 33 -0.59 -6.87 -11.89
CA LEU A 33 0.85 -6.65 -11.71
C LEU A 33 1.63 -6.73 -13.03
N LYS A 34 0.99 -7.15 -14.12
CA LYS A 34 1.61 -7.41 -15.44
C LYS A 34 2.76 -8.41 -15.33
N VAL A 35 2.55 -9.47 -14.56
CA VAL A 35 3.51 -10.53 -14.34
C VAL A 35 2.99 -11.82 -14.93
N ASP A 36 3.78 -12.45 -15.79
CA ASP A 36 3.53 -13.78 -16.31
C ASP A 36 4.09 -14.84 -15.37
N MET A 37 3.21 -15.74 -14.92
CA MET A 37 3.57 -16.81 -14.03
C MET A 37 2.65 -18.01 -14.25
N THR A 38 3.22 -19.19 -14.38
CA THR A 38 2.44 -20.43 -14.55
C THR A 38 1.89 -20.86 -13.18
N LEU A 39 0.57 -21.04 -13.11
CA LEU A 39 -0.13 -21.47 -11.91
C LEU A 39 -0.54 -22.94 -12.06
N GLU A 40 0.08 -23.82 -11.29
CA GLU A 40 -0.11 -25.28 -11.37
C GLU A 40 -1.14 -25.79 -10.34
N ALA A 41 -1.22 -25.15 -9.17
CA ALA A 41 -2.15 -25.55 -8.11
C ALA A 41 -3.50 -24.83 -8.22
N GLU A 42 -4.55 -25.42 -7.65
CA GLU A 42 -5.88 -24.82 -7.62
C GLU A 42 -6.03 -23.73 -6.55
N SER A 43 -5.18 -23.77 -5.54
CA SER A 43 -5.10 -22.72 -4.50
C SER A 43 -3.67 -22.58 -3.98
N TYR A 44 -3.39 -21.43 -3.38
CA TYR A 44 -2.07 -21.09 -2.86
C TYR A 44 -2.18 -20.53 -1.45
N THR A 45 -1.41 -21.05 -0.53
CA THR A 45 -1.20 -20.46 0.79
C THR A 45 -0.31 -19.21 0.66
N ILE A 46 -0.29 -18.39 1.71
CA ILE A 46 0.60 -17.21 1.73
C ILE A 46 2.06 -17.63 1.59
N GLU A 47 2.47 -18.72 2.24
CA GLU A 47 3.84 -19.26 2.19
C GLU A 47 4.20 -19.73 0.77
N ALA A 48 3.28 -20.45 0.11
CA ALA A 48 3.47 -20.90 -1.25
C ALA A 48 3.59 -19.74 -2.22
N PHE A 49 2.75 -18.72 -2.07
CA PHE A 49 2.81 -17.50 -2.87
C PHE A 49 4.13 -16.73 -2.67
N ILE A 50 4.56 -16.54 -1.43
CA ILE A 50 5.84 -15.87 -1.12
C ILE A 50 7.00 -16.63 -1.75
N THR A 51 7.00 -17.96 -1.66
CA THR A 51 8.06 -18.80 -2.27
C THR A 51 8.11 -18.62 -3.79
N MET A 52 6.95 -18.59 -4.44
CA MET A 52 6.86 -18.33 -5.88
C MET A 52 7.35 -16.92 -6.25
N ALA A 53 6.91 -15.91 -5.50
CA ALA A 53 7.28 -14.53 -5.72
C ALA A 53 8.79 -14.31 -5.59
N ARG A 54 9.44 -14.94 -4.62
CA ARG A 54 10.89 -14.85 -4.44
C ARG A 54 11.70 -15.41 -5.60
N LYS A 55 11.13 -16.36 -6.34
CA LYS A 55 11.77 -16.96 -7.52
C LYS A 55 11.58 -16.16 -8.79
N HIS A 56 10.63 -15.22 -8.80
CA HIS A 56 10.34 -14.42 -9.97
C HIS A 56 11.19 -13.14 -10.00
N PRO A 57 11.87 -12.82 -11.13
CA PRO A 57 12.78 -11.68 -11.18
C PRO A 57 12.09 -10.32 -11.02
N ASP A 58 10.82 -10.23 -11.35
CA ASP A 58 10.07 -8.97 -11.33
C ASP A 58 9.22 -8.79 -10.07
N LEU A 59 9.30 -9.73 -9.11
CA LEU A 59 8.54 -9.70 -7.88
C LEU A 59 9.44 -9.68 -6.64
N VAL A 60 9.12 -8.78 -5.71
CA VAL A 60 9.77 -8.74 -4.40
C VAL A 60 8.67 -8.76 -3.34
N PRO A 61 8.52 -9.85 -2.56
CA PRO A 61 7.61 -9.85 -1.43
C PRO A 61 8.16 -8.98 -0.30
N VAL A 62 7.30 -8.13 0.26
CA VAL A 62 7.64 -7.26 1.37
C VAL A 62 6.69 -7.56 2.52
N ALA A 63 7.24 -7.97 3.66
CA ALA A 63 6.47 -8.16 4.88
C ALA A 63 6.16 -6.79 5.49
N VAL A 64 4.89 -6.50 5.70
CA VAL A 64 4.44 -5.23 6.28
C VAL A 64 3.69 -5.51 7.58
N GLU A 65 4.19 -4.94 8.67
CA GLU A 65 3.51 -4.88 9.94
C GLU A 65 3.11 -3.45 10.23
N LYS A 66 1.96 -3.24 10.84
CA LYS A 66 1.42 -1.91 11.03
C LYS A 66 0.71 -1.77 12.37
N MET A 67 1.07 -0.75 13.14
CA MET A 67 0.30 -0.23 14.27
C MET A 67 -0.37 1.07 13.86
N ARG A 68 -1.69 1.14 14.00
CA ARG A 68 -2.53 2.23 13.52
C ARG A 68 -3.27 2.89 14.66
N TYR A 69 -3.32 4.22 14.60
CA TYR A 69 -4.10 5.05 15.53
C TYR A 69 -4.99 5.97 14.69
N GLY A 70 -6.28 5.65 14.64
CA GLY A 70 -7.27 6.46 13.93
C GLY A 70 -7.80 7.59 14.80
N PHE A 71 -8.00 8.75 14.21
CA PHE A 71 -8.62 9.90 14.84
C PHE A 71 -9.30 10.77 13.78
N SER A 72 -10.04 11.79 14.19
CA SER A 72 -10.64 12.73 13.27
C SER A 72 -10.40 14.16 13.71
N ILE A 73 -10.23 15.06 12.73
CA ILE A 73 -10.13 16.50 12.94
C ILE A 73 -11.15 17.16 12.04
N ASP A 74 -12.08 17.91 12.62
CA ASP A 74 -13.17 18.60 11.90
C ASP A 74 -13.95 17.67 10.95
N GLY A 75 -14.18 16.41 11.40
CA GLY A 75 -14.87 15.39 10.64
C GLY A 75 -14.01 14.71 9.56
N ILE A 76 -12.76 15.10 9.40
CA ILE A 76 -11.81 14.49 8.45
C ILE A 76 -11.12 13.30 9.10
N ILE A 77 -11.12 12.15 8.41
CA ILE A 77 -10.47 10.93 8.88
C ILE A 77 -8.96 11.07 8.79
N CYS A 78 -8.30 10.84 9.92
CA CYS A 78 -6.85 10.87 10.04
C CYS A 78 -6.34 9.56 10.63
N GLU A 79 -5.09 9.24 10.32
CA GLU A 79 -4.42 8.07 10.88
C GLU A 79 -2.94 8.39 11.12
N TYR A 80 -2.47 8.09 12.32
CA TYR A 80 -1.03 7.95 12.56
C TYR A 80 -0.69 6.47 12.55
N ALA A 81 0.42 6.10 11.93
CA ALA A 81 0.84 4.72 11.88
C ALA A 81 2.35 4.56 12.04
N GLN A 82 2.72 3.49 12.73
CA GLN A 82 4.05 2.92 12.68
C GLN A 82 4.00 1.72 11.75
N VAL A 83 4.83 1.71 10.73
CA VAL A 83 4.83 0.69 9.67
C VAL A 83 6.22 0.09 9.55
N TRP A 84 6.32 -1.23 9.65
CA TRP A 84 7.58 -1.95 9.45
C TRP A 84 7.56 -2.64 8.09
N PHE A 85 8.45 -2.23 7.20
CA PHE A 85 8.67 -2.88 5.91
C PHE A 85 9.90 -3.78 6.02
N ASN A 86 9.71 -5.09 6.04
CA ASN A 86 10.79 -6.05 6.31
C ASN A 86 11.60 -5.71 7.58
N GLY A 87 10.91 -5.23 8.62
CA GLY A 87 11.52 -4.80 9.88
C GLY A 87 12.02 -3.36 9.93
N ALA A 88 12.05 -2.63 8.82
CA ALA A 88 12.43 -1.22 8.80
C ALA A 88 11.25 -0.33 9.18
N LEU A 89 11.37 0.42 10.27
CA LEU A 89 10.33 1.29 10.80
C LEU A 89 10.19 2.58 9.97
N VAL A 90 8.96 2.86 9.56
CA VAL A 90 8.56 4.15 8.97
C VAL A 90 7.34 4.65 9.75
N GLU A 91 7.38 5.90 10.16
CA GLU A 91 6.23 6.57 10.75
C GLU A 91 5.49 7.32 9.65
N SER A 92 4.16 7.27 9.68
CA SER A 92 3.33 7.96 8.70
C SER A 92 2.12 8.62 9.33
N ALA A 93 1.67 9.69 8.69
CA ALA A 93 0.38 10.30 8.99
C ALA A 93 -0.43 10.35 7.69
N CYS A 94 -1.70 9.99 7.78
CA CYS A 94 -2.61 9.95 6.66
C CYS A 94 -3.83 10.80 6.93
N VAL A 95 -4.27 11.53 5.92
CA VAL A 95 -5.50 12.32 5.94
C VAL A 95 -6.30 11.94 4.70
N GLU A 96 -7.54 11.52 4.87
CA GLU A 96 -8.41 11.05 3.79
C GLU A 96 -9.66 11.90 3.69
N SER A 97 -9.94 12.45 2.52
CA SER A 97 -11.17 13.19 2.24
C SER A 97 -11.36 13.40 0.74
N GLU A 98 -12.60 13.57 0.32
CA GLU A 98 -12.94 14.10 -1.00
C GLU A 98 -12.96 15.63 -1.01
N ASN A 99 -13.00 16.27 0.16
CA ASN A 99 -12.92 17.72 0.31
C ASN A 99 -11.45 18.15 0.44
N TYR A 100 -10.83 18.50 -0.67
CA TYR A 100 -9.40 18.81 -0.71
C TYR A 100 -9.03 20.08 0.06
N ALA A 101 -9.90 21.10 0.09
CA ALA A 101 -9.65 22.32 0.85
C ALA A 101 -9.62 22.06 2.35
N ALA A 102 -10.59 21.29 2.87
CA ALA A 102 -10.62 20.91 4.28
C ALA A 102 -9.43 19.99 4.63
N MET A 103 -9.08 19.06 3.75
CA MET A 103 -7.93 18.17 3.92
C MET A 103 -6.62 18.96 4.01
N LYS A 104 -6.44 19.96 3.15
CA LYS A 104 -5.28 20.84 3.18
C LYS A 104 -5.14 21.55 4.53
N GLN A 105 -6.23 22.09 5.07
CA GLN A 105 -6.23 22.75 6.38
C GLN A 105 -5.81 21.81 7.50
N VAL A 106 -6.30 20.56 7.47
CA VAL A 106 -5.93 19.53 8.46
C VAL A 106 -4.46 19.18 8.34
N ILE A 107 -3.94 18.99 7.14
CA ILE A 107 -2.51 18.71 6.88
C ILE A 107 -1.64 19.84 7.44
N GLU A 108 -2.00 21.08 7.19
CA GLU A 108 -1.29 22.26 7.72
C GLU A 108 -1.36 22.32 9.25
N SER A 109 -2.53 22.04 9.84
CA SER A 109 -2.70 22.05 11.31
C SER A 109 -1.90 20.95 12.01
N LEU A 110 -1.67 19.82 11.34
CA LEU A 110 -0.82 18.74 11.86
C LEU A 110 0.67 19.01 11.70
N GLY A 111 1.06 20.05 10.96
CA GLY A 111 2.46 20.41 10.74
C GLY A 111 3.20 19.47 9.78
N ILE A 112 2.49 18.73 8.96
CA ILE A 112 3.08 17.74 8.03
C ILE A 112 3.11 18.18 6.57
N ALA A 113 2.69 19.41 6.27
CA ALA A 113 2.60 19.93 4.90
C ALA A 113 3.93 19.89 4.14
N SER A 114 5.05 20.03 4.85
CA SER A 114 6.40 20.00 4.26
C SER A 114 6.99 18.59 4.16
N MET A 115 6.33 17.58 4.71
CA MET A 115 6.81 16.20 4.65
C MET A 115 6.49 15.57 3.30
N PRO A 116 7.31 14.60 2.83
CA PRO A 116 7.05 13.93 1.56
C PRO A 116 5.68 13.24 1.58
N ASN A 117 4.88 13.50 0.55
CA ASN A 117 3.66 12.74 0.30
C ASN A 117 4.01 11.47 -0.48
N THR A 118 3.79 10.32 0.13
CA THR A 118 4.16 9.03 -0.46
C THR A 118 3.12 7.98 -0.12
N ASN A 119 3.08 6.92 -0.91
CA ASN A 119 2.24 5.75 -0.63
C ASN A 119 3.08 4.56 -0.17
N TYR A 120 2.41 3.51 0.30
CA TYR A 120 3.10 2.32 0.81
C TYR A 120 3.93 1.59 -0.25
N ILE A 121 3.50 1.61 -1.51
CA ILE A 121 4.24 0.98 -2.60
C ILE A 121 5.57 1.70 -2.82
N LYS A 122 5.54 3.03 -2.87
CA LYS A 122 6.77 3.84 -3.00
C LYS A 122 7.68 3.65 -1.78
N ALA A 123 7.11 3.67 -0.57
CA ALA A 123 7.88 3.44 0.66
C ALA A 123 8.52 2.05 0.67
N ALA A 124 7.77 1.01 0.32
CA ALA A 124 8.28 -0.35 0.22
C ALA A 124 9.43 -0.47 -0.79
N LYS A 125 9.27 0.15 -1.97
CA LYS A 125 10.33 0.17 -3.00
C LYS A 125 11.62 0.80 -2.49
N ARG A 126 11.53 1.89 -1.76
CA ARG A 126 12.70 2.54 -1.15
C ARG A 126 13.40 1.63 -0.15
N VAL A 127 12.63 0.97 0.72
CA VAL A 127 13.19 0.08 1.74
C VAL A 127 13.93 -1.10 1.11
N VAL A 128 13.42 -1.68 0.02
CA VAL A 128 14.05 -2.82 -0.65
C VAL A 128 15.00 -2.43 -1.77
N GLY A 129 15.24 -1.15 -1.98
CA GLY A 129 16.24 -0.66 -2.95
C GLY A 129 15.81 -0.77 -4.41
N MET A 130 14.51 -0.68 -4.70
CA MET A 130 13.95 -0.73 -6.06
C MET A 130 13.78 0.66 -6.71
N GLU A 131 14.14 1.71 -6.02
CA GLU A 131 14.17 3.08 -6.55
C GLU A 131 15.60 3.56 -6.73
#